data_8856a4cdfb3933a9d249ad937b4dc793
#
_entry.id   8856a4cdfb3933a9d249ad937b4dc793
#
_cell.length_a   1.000
_cell.length_b   1.000
_cell.length_c   1.000
_cell.angle_alpha   90.00
_cell.angle_beta   90.00
_cell.angle_gamma   90.00
#
_symmetry.space_group_name_H-M   'P 1'
#
loop_
_entity.id
_entity.type
_entity.pdbx_description
1 polymer ?
#
loop_
_entity_poly.entity_id
_entity_poly.type
_entity_poly.pdbx_seq_one_letter_code
_entity_poly.pdbx_strand_id
1 'polypeptide(L)'
;MKTLLLILAASALMVTGVSAGSHSDIVGTAINSPNHKTLVKLIKAAGLVEALQQPGPYTVFAPTDAAFAKLPKATLEALTKPENKEQLKAILLYHVVKGKVTAEAVMTMKSPTSVTTLNRAKILITHTKNSVNVNRARVTTPDVMATNGVIHVIDAVLMPPKK
;
A
#
# COMPACT_ATOMS: atom_id res chain seq x y z
N MET A 1 6.76 -53.86 3.64
CA MET A 1 6.68 -53.24 3.59
C MET A 1 6.65 -52.12 3.34
N LYS A 2 6.51 -52.09 3.12
CA LYS A 2 6.41 -51.26 2.78
C LYS A 2 6.20 -50.11 2.76
N THR A 3 6.19 -50.01 2.81
CA THR A 3 5.96 -49.15 2.72
C THR A 3 6.02 -48.03 2.90
N LEU A 4 6.15 -47.94 2.83
CA LEU A 4 6.13 -47.07 2.99
C LEU A 4 6.06 -46.06 2.76
N LEU A 5 6.10 -46.00 2.56
CA LEU A 5 6.00 -45.19 2.29
C LEU A 5 5.53 -44.27 2.11
N LEU A 6 5.36 -44.27 2.00
CA LEU A 6 4.88 -43.44 1.84
C LEU A 6 4.72 -42.39 2.07
N ILE A 7 4.90 -42.11 2.14
CA ILE A 7 4.75 -41.27 2.54
C ILE A 7 4.92 -40.22 2.40
N LEU A 8 5.07 -40.28 2.06
CA LEU A 8 5.04 -39.45 1.99
C LEU A 8 4.70 -38.59 1.65
N ALA A 9 4.81 -38.60 1.28
CA ALA A 9 4.58 -37.99 1.05
C ALA A 9 4.09 -37.09 1.04
N ALA A 10 3.89 -36.95 0.84
CA ALA A 10 3.30 -36.18 0.85
C ALA A 10 3.34 -35.14 1.23
N SER A 11 3.44 -35.18 1.23
CA SER A 11 3.31 -34.35 1.71
C SER A 11 3.66 -33.19 1.41
N ALA A 12 3.95 -33.15 1.00
CA ALA A 12 4.23 -32.19 0.88
C ALA A 12 3.76 -31.23 0.48
N LEU A 13 3.50 -31.44 0.29
CA LEU A 13 3.18 -30.68 0.00
C LEU A 13 2.69 -29.84 0.06
N MET A 14 2.75 -29.95 -0.06
CA MET A 14 2.25 -29.28 -0.13
C MET A 14 1.98 -28.32 0.15
N VAL A 15 1.98 -28.42 -0.05
CA VAL A 15 1.59 -27.66 0.34
C VAL A 15 1.68 -26.47 0.52
N THR A 16 1.98 -26.75 0.74
CA THR A 16 2.50 -25.72 1.00
C THR A 16 2.43 -24.50 0.17
N GLY A 17 2.73 -24.54 -0.96
CA GLY A 17 2.61 -23.41 -1.83
C GLY A 17 1.23 -22.79 -1.80
N VAL A 18 0.28 -23.56 -1.40
CA VAL A 18 -1.09 -23.09 -1.25
C VAL A 18 -1.20 -21.98 -0.23
N SER A 19 -0.50 -22.12 0.89
CA SER A 19 -0.53 -21.08 1.91
C SER A 19 0.13 -19.78 1.44
N ALA A 20 1.10 -19.87 0.56
CA ALA A 20 1.72 -18.68 -0.01
C ALA A 20 0.74 -17.88 -0.88
N GLY A 21 -0.25 -18.53 -1.49
CA GLY A 21 -1.25 -17.86 -2.29
C GLY A 21 -2.28 -17.08 -1.49
N SER A 22 -2.48 -17.43 -0.23
CA SER A 22 -3.50 -16.79 0.60
C SER A 22 -3.03 -15.50 1.27
N HIS A 23 -1.74 -15.27 1.33
CA HIS A 23 -1.17 -14.09 1.96
C HIS A 23 -0.20 -13.42 0.99
N SER A 24 -0.62 -12.30 0.46
CA SER A 24 0.18 -11.53 -0.47
C SER A 24 0.85 -10.37 0.25
N ASP A 25 2.00 -9.95 -0.27
CA ASP A 25 2.63 -8.72 0.17
C ASP A 25 1.78 -7.50 -0.27
N ILE A 26 2.24 -6.31 0.06
CA ILE A 26 1.53 -5.07 -0.27
C ILE A 26 1.28 -4.97 -1.78
N VAL A 27 2.29 -5.29 -2.58
CA VAL A 27 2.18 -5.21 -4.04
C VAL A 27 1.22 -6.26 -4.58
N GLY A 28 1.34 -7.51 -4.12
CA GLY A 28 0.44 -8.59 -4.52
C GLY A 28 -1.01 -8.31 -4.15
N THR A 29 -1.22 -7.76 -2.96
CA THR A 29 -2.56 -7.36 -2.51
C THR A 29 -3.14 -6.26 -3.41
N ALA A 30 -2.34 -5.27 -3.77
CA ALA A 30 -2.77 -4.21 -4.67
C ALA A 30 -3.06 -4.73 -6.09
N ILE A 31 -2.24 -5.64 -6.60
CA ILE A 31 -2.45 -6.27 -7.92
C ILE A 31 -3.78 -7.02 -7.98
N ASN A 32 -4.11 -7.71 -6.91
CA ASN A 32 -5.35 -8.49 -6.82
C ASN A 32 -6.60 -7.62 -6.57
N SER A 33 -6.40 -6.34 -6.27
CA SER A 33 -7.51 -5.43 -6.03
C SER A 33 -8.02 -4.84 -7.35
N PRO A 34 -9.32 -4.93 -7.65
CA PRO A 34 -9.85 -4.38 -8.89
C PRO A 34 -9.82 -2.84 -8.94
N ASN A 35 -9.67 -2.20 -7.79
CA ASN A 35 -9.77 -0.75 -7.66
C ASN A 35 -8.41 -0.02 -7.65
N HIS A 36 -7.31 -0.75 -7.79
CA HIS A 36 -5.96 -0.20 -7.67
C HIS A 36 -5.09 -0.41 -8.91
N LYS A 37 -5.71 -0.55 -10.08
CA LYS A 37 -5.00 -0.79 -11.35
C LYS A 37 -4.04 0.35 -11.69
N THR A 38 -4.50 1.59 -11.53
CA THR A 38 -3.68 2.77 -11.78
C THR A 38 -2.50 2.84 -10.82
N LEU A 39 -2.74 2.59 -9.54
CA LEU A 39 -1.68 2.57 -8.53
C LEU A 39 -0.59 1.55 -8.88
N VAL A 40 -0.98 0.34 -9.24
CA VAL A 40 -0.03 -0.72 -9.63
C VAL A 40 0.80 -0.33 -10.84
N LYS A 41 0.16 0.28 -11.85
CA LYS A 41 0.87 0.81 -13.02
C LYS A 41 1.93 1.82 -12.62
N LEU A 42 1.58 2.76 -11.75
CA LEU A 42 2.48 3.80 -11.30
C LEU A 42 3.64 3.25 -10.46
N ILE A 43 3.36 2.28 -9.59
CA ILE A 43 4.40 1.60 -8.80
C ILE A 43 5.41 0.91 -9.72
N LYS A 44 4.93 0.22 -10.74
CA LYS A 44 5.79 -0.44 -11.73
C LYS A 44 6.60 0.57 -12.54
N ALA A 45 5.95 1.64 -12.99
CA ALA A 45 6.62 2.71 -13.74
C ALA A 45 7.70 3.41 -12.93
N ALA A 46 7.48 3.57 -11.63
CA ALA A 46 8.45 4.18 -10.72
C ALA A 46 9.59 3.23 -10.31
N GLY A 47 9.45 1.92 -10.58
CA GLY A 47 10.42 0.92 -10.15
C GLY A 47 10.42 0.68 -8.65
N LEU A 48 9.30 0.86 -7.98
CA LEU A 48 9.19 0.72 -6.52
C LEU A 48 8.65 -0.65 -6.08
N VAL A 49 8.42 -1.57 -7.01
CA VAL A 49 7.88 -2.90 -6.69
C VAL A 49 8.77 -3.59 -5.66
N GLU A 50 10.07 -3.67 -5.91
CA GLU A 50 11.02 -4.31 -5.01
C GLU A 50 11.09 -3.62 -3.65
N ALA A 51 11.04 -2.28 -3.64
CA ALA A 51 11.09 -1.50 -2.40
C ALA A 51 9.88 -1.80 -1.50
N LEU A 52 8.71 -2.00 -2.10
CA LEU A 52 7.48 -2.31 -1.38
C LEU A 52 7.34 -3.80 -1.04
N GLN A 53 8.18 -4.66 -1.59
CA GLN A 53 8.23 -6.08 -1.27
C GLN A 53 9.21 -6.41 -0.14
N GLN A 54 9.96 -5.42 0.32
CA GLN A 54 10.88 -5.61 1.44
C GLN A 54 10.14 -6.02 2.71
N PRO A 55 10.78 -6.80 3.60
CA PRO A 55 10.16 -7.15 4.87
C PRO A 55 10.00 -5.89 5.72
N GLY A 56 8.78 -5.35 5.71
CA GLY A 56 8.42 -4.19 6.49
C GLY A 56 8.48 -4.44 7.99
N PRO A 57 7.56 -3.89 8.75
CA PRO A 57 6.22 -3.51 8.28
C PRO A 57 6.17 -2.13 7.63
N TYR A 58 5.26 -2.01 6.67
CA TYR A 58 4.94 -0.75 6.02
C TYR A 58 3.44 -0.49 6.10
N THR A 59 3.08 0.79 6.16
CA THR A 59 1.69 1.21 6.00
C THR A 59 1.57 1.97 4.70
N VAL A 60 0.68 1.52 3.82
CA VAL A 60 0.48 2.13 2.51
C VAL A 60 -0.93 2.72 2.44
N PHE A 61 -1.00 4.00 2.12
CA PHE A 61 -2.26 4.67 1.83
C PHE A 61 -2.51 4.55 0.32
N ALA A 62 -3.36 3.60 -0.07
CA ALA A 62 -3.57 3.23 -1.47
C ALA A 62 -4.76 4.01 -2.04
N PRO A 63 -4.52 5.00 -2.91
CA PRO A 63 -5.62 5.69 -3.58
C PRO A 63 -6.25 4.76 -4.62
N THR A 64 -7.57 4.81 -4.73
CA THR A 64 -8.32 4.04 -5.72
C THR A 64 -8.18 4.65 -7.11
N ASP A 65 -8.61 3.90 -8.15
CA ASP A 65 -8.68 4.44 -9.51
C ASP A 65 -9.56 5.70 -9.57
N ALA A 66 -10.66 5.71 -8.80
CA ALA A 66 -11.51 6.89 -8.66
C ALA A 66 -10.78 8.08 -8.04
N ALA A 67 -9.87 7.83 -7.10
CA ALA A 67 -9.04 8.88 -6.51
C ALA A 67 -8.11 9.50 -7.55
N PHE A 68 -7.50 8.67 -8.39
CA PHE A 68 -6.68 9.17 -9.51
C PHE A 68 -7.51 9.90 -10.56
N ALA A 69 -8.76 9.51 -10.76
CA ALA A 69 -9.67 10.19 -11.70
C ALA A 69 -9.99 11.62 -11.28
N LYS A 70 -9.83 11.95 -10.01
CA LYS A 70 -9.98 13.33 -9.51
C LYS A 70 -8.81 14.24 -9.91
N LEU A 71 -7.69 13.66 -10.31
CA LEU A 71 -6.54 14.42 -10.78
C LEU A 71 -6.73 14.80 -12.26
N PRO A 72 -6.21 15.98 -12.69
CA PRO A 72 -6.19 16.31 -14.11
C PRO A 72 -5.46 15.25 -14.92
N LYS A 73 -6.00 14.87 -16.06
CA LYS A 73 -5.37 13.89 -16.97
C LYS A 73 -3.93 14.28 -17.31
N ALA A 74 -3.71 15.58 -17.56
CA ALA A 74 -2.37 16.09 -17.85
C ALA A 74 -1.38 15.81 -16.72
N THR A 75 -1.83 15.86 -15.47
CA THR A 75 -0.98 15.53 -14.32
C THR A 75 -0.62 14.05 -14.30
N LEU A 76 -1.60 13.18 -14.51
CA LEU A 76 -1.36 11.74 -14.57
C LEU A 76 -0.42 11.36 -15.71
N GLU A 77 -0.65 11.92 -16.90
CA GLU A 77 0.20 11.69 -18.06
C GLU A 77 1.63 12.19 -17.81
N ALA A 78 1.75 13.37 -17.20
CA ALA A 78 3.05 13.92 -16.83
C ALA A 78 3.81 13.01 -15.87
N LEU A 79 3.12 12.47 -14.88
CA LEU A 79 3.74 11.58 -13.88
C LEU A 79 4.19 10.24 -14.47
N THR A 80 3.56 9.78 -15.55
CA THR A 80 3.94 8.52 -16.20
C THR A 80 5.11 8.69 -17.17
N LYS A 81 5.52 9.92 -17.47
CA LYS A 81 6.65 10.17 -18.34
C LYS A 81 7.97 9.78 -17.65
N PRO A 82 8.92 9.18 -18.39
CA PRO A 82 10.23 8.82 -17.83
C PRO A 82 10.97 10.01 -17.22
N GLU A 83 10.76 11.20 -17.78
CA GLU A 83 11.39 12.45 -17.31
C GLU A 83 10.98 12.80 -15.87
N ASN A 84 9.76 12.42 -15.48
CA ASN A 84 9.18 12.73 -14.17
C ASN A 84 9.20 11.54 -13.20
N LYS A 85 10.00 10.52 -13.51
CA LYS A 85 10.08 9.30 -12.70
C LYS A 85 10.42 9.60 -11.22
N GLU A 86 11.33 10.53 -10.98
CA GLU A 86 11.71 10.91 -9.62
C GLU A 86 10.57 11.60 -8.87
N GLN A 87 9.79 12.42 -9.58
CA GLN A 87 8.60 13.05 -9.00
C GLN A 87 7.53 12.01 -8.67
N LEU A 88 7.35 11.03 -9.57
CA LEU A 88 6.43 9.91 -9.35
C LEU A 88 6.84 9.08 -8.13
N LYS A 89 8.14 8.77 -8.01
CA LYS A 89 8.68 8.09 -6.82
C LYS A 89 8.38 8.88 -5.54
N ALA A 90 8.63 10.19 -5.57
CA ALA A 90 8.40 11.05 -4.41
C ALA A 90 6.93 11.01 -3.97
N ILE A 91 6.00 11.06 -4.92
CA ILE A 91 4.58 10.98 -4.65
C ILE A 91 4.21 9.61 -4.06
N LEU A 92 4.68 8.53 -4.66
CA LEU A 92 4.39 7.18 -4.18
C LEU A 92 4.98 6.91 -2.80
N LEU A 93 6.21 7.35 -2.54
CA LEU A 93 6.83 7.24 -1.22
C LEU A 93 6.13 8.10 -0.18
N TYR A 94 5.47 9.17 -0.60
CA TYR A 94 4.65 10.00 0.28
C TYR A 94 3.38 9.27 0.76
N HIS A 95 2.98 8.22 0.06
CA HIS A 95 1.86 7.36 0.46
C HIS A 95 2.29 6.19 1.36
N VAL A 96 3.59 6.03 1.61
CA VAL A 96 4.11 4.91 2.37
C VAL A 96 4.74 5.39 3.67
N VAL A 97 4.33 4.79 4.77
CA VAL A 97 4.86 5.07 6.10
C VAL A 97 5.59 3.83 6.60
N LYS A 98 6.77 4.01 7.18
CA LYS A 98 7.49 2.93 7.81
C LYS A 98 6.82 2.58 9.14
N GLY A 99 6.53 1.31 9.34
CA GLY A 99 5.85 0.81 10.52
C GLY A 99 4.41 0.39 10.21
N LYS A 100 3.82 -0.35 11.12
CA LYS A 100 2.45 -0.83 10.98
C LYS A 100 1.50 0.10 11.75
N VAL A 101 0.77 0.91 11.03
CA VAL A 101 -0.22 1.83 11.60
C VAL A 101 -1.62 1.33 11.21
N THR A 102 -2.27 0.65 12.14
CA THR A 102 -3.64 0.16 11.95
C THR A 102 -4.65 1.26 12.27
N ALA A 103 -5.89 1.08 11.83
CA ALA A 103 -6.97 2.01 12.17
C ALA A 103 -7.16 2.08 13.69
N GLU A 104 -7.06 0.96 14.38
CA GLU A 104 -7.14 0.91 15.84
C GLU A 104 -6.03 1.75 16.49
N ALA A 105 -4.79 1.61 16.00
CA ALA A 105 -3.67 2.40 16.48
C ALA A 105 -3.93 3.90 16.26
N VAL A 106 -4.44 4.27 15.09
CA VAL A 106 -4.79 5.66 14.79
C VAL A 106 -5.84 6.21 15.77
N MET A 107 -6.86 5.41 16.07
CA MET A 107 -7.94 5.83 16.97
C MET A 107 -7.46 6.05 18.41
N THR A 108 -6.35 5.43 18.81
CA THR A 108 -5.76 5.63 20.13
C THR A 108 -4.77 6.80 20.17
N MET A 109 -4.33 7.29 19.01
CA MET A 109 -3.43 8.44 18.94
C MET A 109 -4.16 9.75 19.20
N LYS A 110 -3.43 10.74 19.62
CA LYS A 110 -4.00 12.09 19.70
C LYS A 110 -4.27 12.60 18.29
N SER A 111 -5.43 13.18 18.07
CA SER A 111 -5.78 13.79 16.79
C SER A 111 -5.62 15.32 16.88
N PRO A 112 -4.92 15.95 15.95
CA PRO A 112 -4.20 15.41 14.81
C PRO A 112 -2.83 14.82 15.17
N THR A 113 -2.41 13.79 14.46
CA THR A 113 -1.09 13.17 14.61
C THR A 113 -0.30 13.29 13.31
N SER A 114 0.94 13.69 13.41
CA SER A 114 1.87 13.82 12.28
C SER A 114 2.74 12.58 12.18
N VAL A 115 2.76 11.93 11.01
CA VAL A 115 3.57 10.75 10.76
C VAL A 115 4.50 11.00 9.59
N THR A 116 5.76 10.57 9.71
CA THR A 116 6.75 10.74 8.66
C THR A 116 6.64 9.62 7.62
N THR A 117 6.58 9.99 6.35
CA THR A 117 6.53 9.05 5.22
C THR A 117 7.95 8.66 4.78
N LEU A 118 8.06 7.66 3.89
CA LEU A 118 9.34 7.30 3.29
C LEU A 118 9.96 8.42 2.45
N ASN A 119 9.14 9.37 2.00
CA ASN A 119 9.59 10.58 1.31
C ASN A 119 10.18 11.62 2.27
N ARG A 120 10.26 11.32 3.57
CA ARG A 120 10.70 12.22 4.64
C ARG A 120 9.77 13.43 4.88
N ALA A 121 8.69 13.54 4.14
CA ALA A 121 7.65 14.52 4.38
C ALA A 121 6.66 13.97 5.41
N LYS A 122 5.98 14.86 6.10
CA LYS A 122 4.99 14.47 7.10
C LYS A 122 3.59 14.48 6.51
N ILE A 123 2.79 13.51 6.92
CA ILE A 123 1.35 13.50 6.69
C ILE A 123 0.63 13.72 8.01
N LEU A 124 -0.52 14.34 7.92
CA LEU A 124 -1.36 14.60 9.09
C LEU A 124 -2.50 13.59 9.10
N ILE A 125 -2.56 12.81 10.15
CA ILE A 125 -3.64 11.84 10.36
C ILE A 125 -4.61 12.44 11.38
N THR A 126 -5.87 12.50 10.99
CA THR A 126 -6.96 12.93 11.87
C THR A 126 -8.01 11.84 11.94
N HIS A 127 -8.66 11.74 13.04
CA HIS A 127 -9.74 10.77 13.19
C HIS A 127 -10.92 11.36 13.96
N THR A 128 -12.08 10.83 13.67
CA THR A 128 -13.31 11.04 14.43
C THR A 128 -13.78 9.66 14.89
N LYS A 129 -14.91 9.61 15.60
CA LYS A 129 -15.47 8.34 16.05
C LYS A 129 -15.67 7.33 14.91
N ASN A 130 -15.96 7.80 13.70
CA ASN A 130 -16.38 6.97 12.58
C ASN A 130 -15.50 7.08 11.33
N SER A 131 -14.44 7.85 11.36
CA SER A 131 -13.62 8.02 10.15
C SER A 131 -12.17 8.37 10.48
N VAL A 132 -11.29 7.96 9.58
CA VAL A 132 -9.89 8.33 9.59
C VAL A 132 -9.61 9.12 8.31
N ASN A 133 -8.89 10.21 8.44
CA ASN A 133 -8.46 11.02 7.31
C ASN A 133 -6.95 11.18 7.34
N VAL A 134 -6.36 11.19 6.16
CA VAL A 134 -4.93 11.43 5.98
C VAL A 134 -4.79 12.67 5.11
N ASN A 135 -4.30 13.76 5.68
CA ASN A 135 -4.36 15.08 5.06
C ASN A 135 -5.80 15.42 4.66
N ARG A 136 -6.09 15.46 3.35
CA ARG A 136 -7.44 15.73 2.82
C ARG A 136 -8.14 14.48 2.29
N ALA A 137 -7.45 13.34 2.35
CA ALA A 137 -8.01 12.08 1.87
C ALA A 137 -8.72 11.35 3.01
N ARG A 138 -9.83 10.72 2.70
CA ARG A 138 -10.56 9.90 3.65
C ARG A 138 -10.22 8.43 3.44
N VAL A 139 -9.99 7.72 4.54
CA VAL A 139 -9.81 6.26 4.49
C VAL A 139 -11.19 5.62 4.31
N THR A 140 -11.38 4.93 3.20
CA THR A 140 -12.63 4.25 2.87
C THR A 140 -12.64 2.80 3.33
N THR A 141 -11.51 2.12 3.24
CA THR A 141 -11.35 0.74 3.71
C THR A 141 -10.04 0.66 4.50
N PRO A 142 -10.11 0.60 5.82
CA PRO A 142 -8.92 0.47 6.66
C PRO A 142 -8.50 -0.99 6.79
N ASP A 143 -7.26 -1.19 7.25
CA ASP A 143 -6.74 -2.49 7.70
C ASP A 143 -6.82 -3.62 6.68
N VAL A 144 -6.51 -3.34 5.41
CA VAL A 144 -6.28 -4.40 4.44
C VAL A 144 -4.90 -4.99 4.72
N MET A 145 -4.89 -6.19 5.28
CA MET A 145 -3.66 -6.82 5.75
C MET A 145 -2.83 -7.39 4.60
N ALA A 146 -1.53 -7.18 4.68
CA ALA A 146 -0.55 -7.78 3.78
C ALA A 146 0.56 -8.43 4.61
N THR A 147 1.33 -9.33 4.02
CA THR A 147 2.38 -10.07 4.76
C THR A 147 3.47 -9.15 5.29
N ASN A 148 3.74 -8.05 4.63
CA ASN A 148 4.78 -7.08 5.00
C ASN A 148 4.23 -5.72 5.43
N GLY A 149 2.94 -5.63 5.74
CA GLY A 149 2.35 -4.39 6.25
C GLY A 149 0.85 -4.32 6.18
N VAL A 150 0.34 -3.10 6.13
CA VAL A 150 -1.09 -2.78 6.13
C VAL A 150 -1.37 -1.77 5.01
N ILE A 151 -2.49 -1.95 4.35
CA ILE A 151 -2.97 -1.03 3.33
C ILE A 151 -4.25 -0.36 3.83
N HIS A 152 -4.28 0.96 3.76
CA HIS A 152 -5.49 1.74 3.97
C HIS A 152 -5.92 2.34 2.64
N VAL A 153 -7.12 2.02 2.20
CA VAL A 153 -7.67 2.53 0.94
C VAL A 153 -8.17 3.95 1.17
N ILE A 154 -7.71 4.89 0.37
CA ILE A 154 -8.10 6.30 0.46
C ILE A 154 -8.79 6.76 -0.83
N ASP A 155 -9.60 7.78 -0.72
CA ASP A 155 -10.41 8.31 -1.80
C ASP A 155 -9.80 9.50 -2.54
N ALA A 156 -8.59 9.88 -2.19
CA ALA A 156 -7.86 10.97 -2.85
C ALA A 156 -6.36 10.70 -2.83
N VAL A 157 -5.67 11.21 -3.83
CA VAL A 157 -4.21 11.07 -3.93
C VAL A 157 -3.54 12.10 -3.04
N LEU A 158 -2.58 11.65 -2.24
CA LEU A 158 -1.77 12.54 -1.39
C LEU A 158 -0.67 13.18 -2.24
N MET A 159 -0.60 14.49 -2.21
CA MET A 159 0.44 15.23 -2.93
C MET A 159 1.43 15.80 -1.91
N PRO A 160 2.73 15.51 -2.07
CA PRO A 160 3.73 16.11 -1.20
C PRO A 160 3.78 17.61 -1.42
N PRO A 161 4.14 18.38 -0.42
CA PRO A 161 4.31 19.82 -0.58
C PRO A 161 5.45 20.09 -1.57
N LYS A 162 5.23 21.05 -2.43
CA LYS A 162 6.30 21.49 -3.34
C LYS A 162 7.40 22.16 -2.50
N LYS A 163 8.62 21.80 -2.78
CA LYS A 163 9.78 22.47 -2.20
C LYS A 163 10.01 23.80 -2.88
#